data_fd9d32339849d2b9052a4510980a25b0
#
_entry.id   fd9d32339849d2b9052a4510980a25b0
#
_cell.length_a   1.000
_cell.length_b   1.000
_cell.length_c   1.000
_cell.angle_alpha   90.00
_cell.angle_beta   90.00
_cell.angle_gamma   90.00
#
_symmetry.space_group_name_H-M   'P 1'
#
loop_
_entity.id
_entity.type
_entity.pdbx_description
1 polymer ?
#
loop_
_entity_poly.entity_id
_entity_poly.type
_entity_poly.pdbx_seq_one_letter_code
_entity_poly.pdbx_strand_id
1 'polypeptide(L)'
;MLIVGSGKIGTPLASSLINDGHEVFVLDRDPDKVTTVQRELGMVTGVGDGTSVRALRDAGAGRASVTIATTGNDEDNLAICQLAKKNFNVPRTIAIAHSPENGNLFGLLQVKSDDEPADGKHVHAIDMIISATDLIMSSIATAVPAHPLIRLIPLADRQQEIVGIKLPAAGHMIGRTVSEVSLPYGVTVIFIVAAGGTTKTPDADTVFEAEDEIIALSPTNATLELHELFTELR
;
A
#
# COMPACT_ATOMS: atom_id res chain seq x y z
N MET A 1 -11.48 6.75 -15.49
CA MET A 1 -11.11 6.86 -14.07
C MET A 1 -11.27 8.30 -13.60
N LEU A 2 -11.60 8.54 -12.33
CA LEU A 2 -11.70 9.88 -11.75
C LEU A 2 -10.62 10.04 -10.67
N ILE A 3 -9.75 11.04 -10.81
CA ILE A 3 -8.77 11.42 -9.81
C ILE A 3 -9.23 12.75 -9.20
N VAL A 4 -9.30 12.80 -7.87
CA VAL A 4 -9.69 14.01 -7.13
C VAL A 4 -8.49 14.50 -6.34
N GLY A 5 -8.01 15.67 -6.70
CA GLY A 5 -6.77 16.28 -6.22
C GLY A 5 -5.67 16.24 -7.29
N SER A 6 -5.23 17.42 -7.73
CA SER A 6 -4.17 17.61 -8.73
C SER A 6 -2.83 18.01 -8.08
N GLY A 7 -2.55 17.46 -6.92
CA GLY A 7 -1.31 17.70 -6.17
C GLY A 7 -0.14 16.86 -6.65
N LYS A 8 0.87 16.73 -5.76
CA LYS A 8 2.13 16.00 -6.01
C LYS A 8 1.94 14.51 -6.35
N ILE A 9 0.82 13.91 -5.96
CA ILE A 9 0.49 12.52 -6.27
C ILE A 9 -0.47 12.45 -7.46
N GLY A 10 -1.56 13.23 -7.45
CA GLY A 10 -2.62 13.13 -8.43
C GLY A 10 -2.21 13.46 -9.85
N THR A 11 -1.41 14.52 -10.05
CA THR A 11 -0.96 14.91 -11.39
C THR A 11 -0.02 13.88 -12.03
N PRO A 12 1.06 13.41 -11.37
CA PRO A 12 1.91 12.37 -11.93
C PRO A 12 1.16 11.05 -12.17
N LEU A 13 0.24 10.69 -11.26
CA LEU A 13 -0.59 9.50 -11.42
C LEU A 13 -1.48 9.60 -12.64
N ALA A 14 -2.14 10.76 -12.85
CA ALA A 14 -2.95 10.99 -14.03
C ALA A 14 -2.14 10.87 -15.31
N SER A 15 -0.94 11.46 -15.34
CA SER A 15 -0.02 11.35 -16.48
C SER A 15 0.35 9.91 -16.79
N SER A 16 0.72 9.14 -15.77
CA SER A 16 1.07 7.71 -15.95
C SER A 16 -0.11 6.92 -16.51
N LEU A 17 -1.29 7.05 -15.91
CA LEU A 17 -2.48 6.32 -16.34
C LEU A 17 -2.92 6.69 -17.76
N ILE A 18 -2.79 7.95 -18.16
CA ILE A 18 -3.06 8.38 -19.53
C ILE A 18 -2.07 7.75 -20.50
N ASN A 19 -0.77 7.71 -20.16
CA ASN A 19 0.25 7.07 -20.97
C ASN A 19 0.04 5.56 -21.13
N ASP A 20 -0.55 4.93 -20.11
CA ASP A 20 -0.95 3.51 -20.12
C ASP A 20 -2.27 3.27 -20.90
N GLY A 21 -2.83 4.31 -21.53
CA GLY A 21 -4.03 4.22 -22.37
C GLY A 21 -5.36 4.29 -21.61
N HIS A 22 -5.35 4.72 -20.35
CA HIS A 22 -6.58 4.88 -19.58
C HIS A 22 -7.25 6.24 -19.82
N GLU A 23 -8.58 6.24 -19.83
CA GLU A 23 -9.36 7.48 -19.78
C GLU A 23 -9.37 8.01 -18.35
N VAL A 24 -8.79 9.20 -18.14
CA VAL A 24 -8.67 9.85 -16.84
C VAL A 24 -9.33 11.21 -16.87
N PHE A 25 -10.03 11.57 -15.80
CA PHE A 25 -10.46 12.94 -15.53
C PHE A 25 -9.95 13.38 -14.17
N VAL A 26 -9.37 14.58 -14.09
CA VAL A 26 -8.82 15.14 -12.85
C VAL A 26 -9.69 16.27 -12.36
N LEU A 27 -10.16 16.18 -11.12
CA LEU A 27 -10.96 17.21 -10.45
C LEU A 27 -10.11 17.84 -9.32
N ASP A 28 -10.02 19.17 -9.31
CA ASP A 28 -9.40 19.90 -8.19
C ASP A 28 -10.21 21.16 -7.88
N ARG A 29 -10.23 21.56 -6.61
CA ARG A 29 -10.93 22.79 -6.19
C ARG A 29 -10.20 24.09 -6.54
N ASP A 30 -8.89 23.99 -6.81
CA ASP A 30 -8.00 25.11 -7.10
C ASP A 30 -7.92 25.35 -8.62
N PRO A 31 -8.47 26.46 -9.13
CA PRO A 31 -8.49 26.75 -10.57
C PRO A 31 -7.08 26.95 -11.16
N ASP A 32 -6.14 27.44 -10.37
CA ASP A 32 -4.77 27.67 -10.84
C ASP A 32 -4.03 26.33 -11.05
N LYS A 33 -4.25 25.37 -10.15
CA LYS A 33 -3.74 24.01 -10.32
C LYS A 33 -4.37 23.34 -11.52
N VAL A 34 -5.70 23.43 -11.66
CA VAL A 34 -6.41 22.86 -12.83
C VAL A 34 -5.86 23.43 -14.12
N THR A 35 -5.63 24.76 -14.20
CA THR A 35 -5.05 25.40 -15.38
C THR A 35 -3.64 24.86 -15.68
N THR A 36 -2.84 24.63 -14.66
CA THR A 36 -1.48 24.09 -14.83
C THR A 36 -1.54 22.65 -15.38
N VAL A 37 -2.34 21.79 -14.75
CA VAL A 37 -2.50 20.39 -15.18
C VAL A 37 -3.11 20.30 -16.57
N GLN A 38 -4.03 21.21 -16.91
CA GLN A 38 -4.64 21.29 -18.25
C GLN A 38 -3.62 21.57 -19.35
N ARG A 39 -2.58 22.35 -19.05
CA ARG A 39 -1.48 22.59 -20.02
C ARG A 39 -0.61 21.35 -20.21
N GLU A 40 -0.47 20.53 -19.17
CA GLU A 40 0.37 19.32 -19.20
C GLU A 40 -0.36 18.12 -19.79
N LEU A 41 -1.62 17.91 -19.40
CA LEU A 41 -2.40 16.69 -19.71
C LEU A 41 -3.56 16.93 -20.70
N GLY A 42 -3.82 18.18 -21.09
CA GLY A 42 -4.94 18.51 -21.95
C GLY A 42 -6.26 18.73 -21.20
N MET A 43 -7.38 18.72 -21.95
CA MET A 43 -8.73 19.06 -21.46
C MET A 43 -9.38 17.97 -20.57
N VAL A 44 -8.60 17.15 -19.93
CA VAL A 44 -9.06 16.06 -19.04
C VAL A 44 -9.16 16.51 -17.59
N THR A 45 -9.44 17.80 -17.35
CA THR A 45 -9.43 18.42 -16.02
C THR A 45 -10.67 19.28 -15.80
N GLY A 46 -11.06 19.46 -14.53
CA GLY A 46 -12.16 20.33 -14.14
C GLY A 46 -11.96 20.95 -12.76
N VAL A 47 -12.54 22.14 -12.58
CA VAL A 47 -12.55 22.84 -11.27
C VAL A 47 -13.77 22.40 -10.49
N GLY A 48 -13.58 21.93 -9.26
CA GLY A 48 -14.67 21.56 -8.36
C GLY A 48 -14.21 20.98 -7.04
N ASP A 49 -15.06 21.12 -6.04
CA ASP A 49 -14.84 20.50 -4.73
C ASP A 49 -15.27 19.04 -4.76
N GLY A 50 -14.31 18.11 -4.60
CA GLY A 50 -14.56 16.68 -4.61
C GLY A 50 -15.46 16.18 -3.48
N THR A 51 -15.64 16.95 -2.42
CA THR A 51 -16.60 16.63 -1.34
C THR A 51 -18.04 17.01 -1.71
N SER A 52 -18.26 17.62 -2.89
CA SER A 52 -19.57 17.98 -3.41
C SER A 52 -20.09 16.90 -4.36
N VAL A 53 -21.28 16.35 -4.06
CA VAL A 53 -21.98 15.40 -4.94
C VAL A 53 -22.21 15.98 -6.34
N ARG A 54 -22.47 17.29 -6.44
CA ARG A 54 -22.66 17.97 -7.72
C ARG A 54 -21.37 17.99 -8.53
N ALA A 55 -20.25 18.39 -7.91
CA ALA A 55 -18.96 18.44 -8.59
C ALA A 55 -18.49 17.05 -9.04
N LEU A 56 -18.68 16.02 -8.21
CA LEU A 56 -18.40 14.62 -8.60
C LEU A 56 -19.26 14.17 -9.77
N ARG A 57 -20.54 14.54 -9.81
CA ARG A 57 -21.43 14.24 -10.93
C ARG A 57 -20.96 14.92 -12.21
N ASP A 58 -20.64 16.21 -12.14
CA ASP A 58 -20.20 17.01 -13.29
C ASP A 58 -18.83 16.50 -13.82
N ALA A 59 -17.98 15.98 -12.93
CA ALA A 59 -16.73 15.30 -13.26
C ALA A 59 -16.91 13.87 -13.80
N GLY A 60 -18.13 13.36 -13.87
CA GLY A 60 -18.42 12.06 -14.45
C GLY A 60 -18.23 10.87 -13.52
N ALA A 61 -18.33 11.04 -12.20
CA ALA A 61 -18.19 9.95 -11.22
C ALA A 61 -19.10 8.75 -11.54
N GLY A 62 -20.32 8.99 -12.02
CA GLY A 62 -21.26 7.91 -12.39
C GLY A 62 -20.82 7.02 -13.57
N ARG A 63 -19.75 7.38 -14.28
CA ARG A 63 -19.15 6.60 -15.36
C ARG A 63 -17.76 6.09 -15.01
N ALA A 64 -17.24 6.47 -13.84
CA ALA A 64 -15.91 6.09 -13.42
C ALA A 64 -15.88 4.64 -12.95
N SER A 65 -14.97 3.84 -13.48
CA SER A 65 -14.69 2.50 -12.97
C SER A 65 -13.89 2.54 -11.65
N VAL A 66 -13.10 3.61 -11.47
CA VAL A 66 -12.28 3.85 -10.28
C VAL A 66 -12.32 5.32 -9.93
N THR A 67 -12.48 5.65 -8.64
CA THR A 67 -12.25 6.99 -8.09
C THR A 67 -11.07 6.94 -7.14
N ILE A 68 -10.09 7.84 -7.34
CA ILE A 68 -8.88 7.93 -6.54
C ILE A 68 -8.84 9.31 -5.89
N ALA A 69 -8.87 9.36 -4.57
CA ALA A 69 -8.79 10.59 -3.79
C ALA A 69 -7.35 10.82 -3.33
N THR A 70 -6.76 11.92 -3.83
CA THR A 70 -5.36 12.30 -3.63
C THR A 70 -5.21 13.74 -3.18
N THR A 71 -6.22 14.28 -2.49
CA THR A 71 -6.14 15.63 -1.93
C THR A 71 -5.15 15.68 -0.77
N GLY A 72 -4.78 16.86 -0.31
CA GLY A 72 -3.89 17.02 0.86
C GLY A 72 -4.59 16.84 2.21
N ASN A 73 -5.86 16.46 2.23
CA ASN A 73 -6.66 16.30 3.45
C ASN A 73 -7.28 14.90 3.49
N ASP A 74 -6.99 14.17 4.56
CA ASP A 74 -7.40 12.76 4.70
C ASP A 74 -8.90 12.62 4.85
N GLU A 75 -9.55 13.55 5.58
CA GLU A 75 -11.00 13.55 5.77
C GLU A 75 -11.73 13.81 4.45
N ASP A 76 -11.22 14.74 3.62
CA ASP A 76 -11.74 14.96 2.28
C ASP A 76 -11.59 13.70 1.42
N ASN A 77 -10.44 13.00 1.47
CA ASN A 77 -10.20 11.78 0.72
C ASN A 77 -11.17 10.67 1.13
N LEU A 78 -11.46 10.52 2.43
CA LEU A 78 -12.46 9.61 2.94
C LEU A 78 -13.87 9.98 2.42
N ALA A 79 -14.26 11.24 2.54
CA ALA A 79 -15.56 11.73 2.12
C ALA A 79 -15.79 11.54 0.60
N ILE A 80 -14.78 11.84 -0.22
CA ILE A 80 -14.81 11.66 -1.67
C ILE A 80 -15.09 10.20 -2.03
N CYS A 81 -14.35 9.27 -1.42
CA CYS A 81 -14.53 7.83 -1.67
C CYS A 81 -15.92 7.34 -1.23
N GLN A 82 -16.40 7.76 -0.07
CA GLN A 82 -17.74 7.43 0.42
C GLN A 82 -18.84 7.97 -0.52
N LEU A 83 -18.71 9.23 -0.97
CA LEU A 83 -19.66 9.83 -1.90
C LEU A 83 -19.64 9.12 -3.25
N ALA A 84 -18.46 8.78 -3.77
CA ALA A 84 -18.30 8.04 -5.01
C ALA A 84 -19.00 6.68 -4.95
N LYS A 85 -18.82 5.93 -3.87
CA LYS A 85 -19.52 4.66 -3.63
C LYS A 85 -21.02 4.84 -3.50
N LYS A 86 -21.45 5.66 -2.54
CA LYS A 86 -22.84 5.76 -2.11
C LYS A 86 -23.74 6.41 -3.16
N ASN A 87 -23.26 7.46 -3.82
CA ASN A 87 -24.10 8.29 -4.73
C ASN A 87 -23.94 7.91 -6.20
N PHE A 88 -22.84 7.27 -6.57
CA PHE A 88 -22.51 6.99 -7.97
C PHE A 88 -22.23 5.52 -8.25
N ASN A 89 -22.24 4.65 -7.22
CA ASN A 89 -21.96 3.21 -7.33
C ASN A 89 -20.62 2.93 -8.03
N VAL A 90 -19.60 3.76 -7.77
CA VAL A 90 -18.27 3.56 -8.35
C VAL A 90 -17.73 2.20 -7.90
N PRO A 91 -17.34 1.30 -8.82
CA PRO A 91 -16.92 -0.06 -8.48
C PRO A 91 -15.74 -0.11 -7.53
N ARG A 92 -14.76 0.79 -7.69
CA ARG A 92 -13.55 0.82 -6.87
C ARG A 92 -13.19 2.23 -6.43
N THR A 93 -12.86 2.37 -5.15
CA THR A 93 -12.41 3.64 -4.57
C THR A 93 -11.09 3.45 -3.85
N ILE A 94 -10.18 4.41 -4.04
CA ILE A 94 -8.84 4.40 -3.44
C ILE A 94 -8.62 5.75 -2.76
N ALA A 95 -8.26 5.75 -1.49
CA ALA A 95 -7.91 6.96 -0.74
C ALA A 95 -6.43 6.96 -0.38
N ILE A 96 -5.79 8.12 -0.52
CA ILE A 96 -4.47 8.36 0.07
C ILE A 96 -4.68 8.88 1.50
N ALA A 97 -3.98 8.29 2.46
CA ALA A 97 -3.84 8.80 3.83
C ALA A 97 -2.43 9.35 4.02
N HIS A 98 -2.34 10.57 4.52
CA HIS A 98 -1.06 11.23 4.80
C HIS A 98 -0.62 11.00 6.25
N SER A 99 -1.59 10.97 7.19
CA SER A 99 -1.32 10.65 8.59
C SER A 99 -1.36 9.13 8.80
N PRO A 100 -0.33 8.53 9.44
CA PRO A 100 -0.34 7.11 9.80
C PRO A 100 -1.54 6.75 10.71
N GLU A 101 -1.93 7.65 11.61
CA GLU A 101 -3.08 7.46 12.50
C GLU A 101 -4.38 7.31 11.71
N ASN A 102 -4.58 8.16 10.70
CA ASN A 102 -5.74 8.10 9.82
C ASN A 102 -5.72 6.86 8.93
N GLY A 103 -4.54 6.41 8.47
CA GLY A 103 -4.39 5.15 7.73
C GLY A 103 -4.94 3.96 8.52
N ASN A 104 -4.60 3.88 9.80
CA ASN A 104 -5.10 2.83 10.69
C ASN A 104 -6.61 2.97 10.97
N LEU A 105 -7.11 4.19 11.24
CA LEU A 105 -8.53 4.46 11.47
C LEU A 105 -9.37 4.14 10.24
N PHE A 106 -8.94 4.54 9.06
CA PHE A 106 -9.63 4.26 7.80
C PHE A 106 -9.62 2.77 7.48
N GLY A 107 -8.54 2.05 7.86
CA GLY A 107 -8.48 0.59 7.77
C GLY A 107 -9.59 -0.12 8.56
N LEU A 108 -10.02 0.44 9.68
CA LEU A 108 -11.17 -0.06 10.46
C LEU A 108 -12.51 0.20 9.75
N LEU A 109 -12.57 1.18 8.84
CA LEU A 109 -13.74 1.49 8.03
C LEU A 109 -13.79 0.69 6.72
N GLN A 110 -12.73 -0.05 6.40
CA GLN A 110 -12.76 -1.10 5.39
C GLN A 110 -13.58 -2.27 5.95
N VAL A 111 -14.80 -2.38 5.51
CA VAL A 111 -15.62 -3.56 5.84
C VAL A 111 -14.98 -4.76 5.17
N LYS A 112 -14.54 -5.74 5.97
CA LYS A 112 -14.07 -7.03 5.44
C LYS A 112 -15.20 -7.70 4.69
N SER A 113 -14.89 -8.28 3.56
CA SER A 113 -15.82 -8.97 2.64
C SER A 113 -16.64 -10.10 3.29
N ASP A 114 -16.33 -10.50 4.52
CA ASP A 114 -16.98 -11.59 5.24
C ASP A 114 -18.19 -11.15 6.10
N ASP A 115 -18.36 -9.84 6.30
CA ASP A 115 -19.54 -9.29 7.00
C ASP A 115 -20.62 -8.88 5.99
N GLU A 116 -21.16 -9.83 5.22
CA GLU A 116 -22.33 -9.59 4.38
C GLU A 116 -23.57 -9.32 5.23
N PRO A 117 -24.12 -8.10 5.26
CA PRO A 117 -25.46 -7.90 5.81
C PRO A 117 -26.46 -8.62 4.94
N ALA A 118 -27.40 -9.30 5.55
CA ALA A 118 -28.44 -10.10 4.89
C ALA A 118 -29.36 -9.35 3.91
N ASP A 119 -29.19 -8.01 3.77
CA ASP A 119 -29.97 -7.15 2.87
C ASP A 119 -29.22 -6.78 1.56
N GLY A 120 -28.02 -7.33 1.31
CA GLY A 120 -27.27 -7.13 0.07
C GLY A 120 -26.79 -5.70 -0.19
N LYS A 121 -26.83 -4.83 0.81
CA LYS A 121 -26.36 -3.44 0.70
C LYS A 121 -25.01 -3.25 1.34
N HIS A 122 -23.96 -3.68 0.66
CA HIS A 122 -22.59 -3.37 1.04
C HIS A 122 -22.26 -1.92 0.73
N VAL A 123 -22.19 -1.09 1.75
CA VAL A 123 -21.57 0.22 1.60
C VAL A 123 -20.12 0.07 2.15
N HIS A 124 -19.24 -0.53 1.36
CA HIS A 124 -17.81 -0.39 1.61
C HIS A 124 -17.47 1.09 1.49
N ALA A 125 -17.08 1.69 2.59
CA ALA A 125 -16.77 3.12 2.58
C ALA A 125 -15.58 3.42 1.66
N ILE A 126 -14.60 2.51 1.60
CA ILE A 126 -13.40 2.62 0.76
C ILE A 126 -12.91 1.20 0.46
N ASP A 127 -12.53 0.92 -0.81
CA ASP A 127 -12.01 -0.41 -1.17
C ASP A 127 -10.51 -0.53 -0.87
N MET A 128 -9.76 0.58 -0.94
CA MET A 128 -8.32 0.59 -0.70
C MET A 128 -7.87 1.90 -0.07
N ILE A 129 -7.02 1.80 0.93
CA ILE A 129 -6.35 2.93 1.55
C ILE A 129 -4.84 2.74 1.41
N ILE A 130 -4.18 3.79 0.97
CA ILE A 130 -2.72 3.82 0.82
C ILE A 130 -2.17 4.87 1.78
N SER A 131 -1.48 4.43 2.83
CA SER A 131 -0.74 5.33 3.70
C SER A 131 0.57 5.74 3.03
N ALA A 132 0.61 6.97 2.51
CA ALA A 132 1.80 7.50 1.84
C ALA A 132 2.99 7.59 2.81
N THR A 133 2.73 8.00 4.05
CA THR A 133 3.76 8.11 5.09
C THR A 133 4.35 6.76 5.44
N ASP A 134 3.52 5.71 5.63
CA ASP A 134 4.02 4.37 5.96
C ASP A 134 4.87 3.79 4.84
N LEU A 135 4.47 4.01 3.58
CA LEU A 135 5.27 3.58 2.42
C LEU A 135 6.63 4.28 2.36
N ILE A 136 6.66 5.59 2.61
CA ILE A 136 7.90 6.36 2.63
C ILE A 136 8.77 5.91 3.81
N MET A 137 8.20 5.77 5.01
CA MET A 137 8.93 5.32 6.20
C MET A 137 9.51 3.91 6.01
N SER A 138 8.73 2.99 5.45
CA SER A 138 9.20 1.65 5.10
C SER A 138 10.37 1.69 4.11
N SER A 139 10.26 2.54 3.08
CA SER A 139 11.34 2.72 2.10
C SER A 139 12.61 3.30 2.72
N ILE A 140 12.47 4.28 3.63
CA ILE A 140 13.61 4.86 4.36
C ILE A 140 14.21 3.82 5.31
N ALA A 141 13.39 3.11 6.07
CA ALA A 141 13.86 2.06 6.97
C ALA A 141 14.66 0.98 6.24
N THR A 142 14.21 0.63 5.03
CA THR A 142 14.92 -0.29 4.12
C THR A 142 16.30 0.24 3.70
N ALA A 143 16.42 1.55 3.49
CA ALA A 143 17.65 2.19 3.05
C ALA A 143 18.65 2.47 4.20
N VAL A 144 18.21 2.39 5.47
CA VAL A 144 19.07 2.62 6.64
C VAL A 144 19.74 1.32 7.06
N PRO A 145 21.08 1.18 6.96
CA PRO A 145 21.80 -0.08 7.20
C PRO A 145 21.68 -0.66 8.62
N ALA A 146 21.03 0.05 9.54
CA ALA A 146 20.98 -0.27 10.96
C ALA A 146 19.80 -1.17 11.38
N HIS A 147 18.89 -1.49 10.49
CA HIS A 147 17.75 -2.34 10.81
C HIS A 147 17.86 -3.71 10.11
N PRO A 148 18.12 -4.79 10.87
CA PRO A 148 18.15 -6.14 10.30
C PRO A 148 16.77 -6.65 9.87
N LEU A 149 15.68 -6.00 10.27
CA LEU A 149 14.32 -6.35 9.88
C LEU A 149 13.67 -5.24 9.04
N ILE A 150 13.24 -5.58 7.84
CA ILE A 150 12.57 -4.68 6.90
C ILE A 150 11.19 -5.24 6.58
N ARG A 151 10.14 -4.46 6.84
CA ARG A 151 8.79 -4.77 6.37
C ARG A 151 8.65 -4.33 4.92
N LEU A 152 8.58 -5.29 3.99
CA LEU A 152 8.55 -5.02 2.57
C LEU A 152 7.13 -4.72 2.07
N ILE A 153 6.16 -5.57 2.37
CA ILE A 153 4.79 -5.46 1.86
C ILE A 153 3.80 -5.99 2.90
N PRO A 154 2.89 -5.17 3.43
CA PRO A 154 1.76 -5.66 4.21
C PRO A 154 0.73 -6.29 3.26
N LEU A 155 0.28 -7.50 3.56
CA LEU A 155 -0.80 -8.18 2.85
C LEU A 155 -2.12 -7.93 3.59
N ALA A 156 -2.84 -6.89 3.17
CA ALA A 156 -3.94 -6.25 3.90
C ALA A 156 -5.07 -7.19 4.37
N ASP A 157 -5.36 -8.27 3.63
CA ASP A 157 -6.51 -9.14 3.92
C ASP A 157 -6.18 -10.35 4.82
N ARG A 158 -4.91 -10.58 5.19
CA ARG A 158 -4.49 -11.84 5.84
C ARG A 158 -3.75 -11.70 7.15
N GLN A 159 -3.58 -10.51 7.69
CA GLN A 159 -2.72 -10.24 8.86
C GLN A 159 -1.31 -10.83 8.68
N GLN A 160 -0.83 -10.80 7.45
CA GLN A 160 0.48 -11.30 7.04
C GLN A 160 1.26 -10.17 6.36
N GLU A 161 2.56 -10.25 6.44
CA GLU A 161 3.47 -9.31 5.80
C GLU A 161 4.67 -10.05 5.19
N ILE A 162 5.25 -9.50 4.13
CA ILE A 162 6.53 -9.94 3.62
C ILE A 162 7.59 -9.13 4.31
N VAL A 163 8.53 -9.81 4.94
CA VAL A 163 9.63 -9.20 5.69
C VAL A 163 10.98 -9.64 5.12
N GLY A 164 11.94 -8.73 5.14
CA GLY A 164 13.35 -9.01 4.88
C GLY A 164 14.13 -8.95 6.19
N ILE A 165 14.96 -9.94 6.43
CA ILE A 165 15.84 -10.00 7.62
C ILE A 165 17.27 -10.23 7.16
N LYS A 166 18.14 -9.28 7.48
CA LYS A 166 19.56 -9.43 7.18
C LYS A 166 20.26 -10.17 8.31
N LEU A 167 20.92 -11.28 7.99
CA LEU A 167 21.74 -12.03 8.95
C LEU A 167 22.97 -11.20 9.34
N PRO A 168 23.36 -11.20 10.64
CA PRO A 168 24.58 -10.56 11.07
C PRO A 168 25.82 -11.30 10.51
N ALA A 169 26.98 -10.65 10.54
CA ALA A 169 28.24 -11.25 10.12
C ALA A 169 28.67 -12.44 11.00
N ALA A 170 28.13 -12.51 12.23
CA ALA A 170 28.32 -13.64 13.15
C ALA A 170 27.04 -13.87 13.93
N GLY A 171 26.60 -15.12 14.07
CA GLY A 171 25.37 -15.47 14.79
C GLY A 171 25.13 -16.97 14.80
N HIS A 172 24.23 -17.42 15.67
CA HIS A 172 23.98 -18.85 15.90
C HIS A 172 23.25 -19.54 14.71
N MET A 173 22.70 -18.74 13.78
CA MET A 173 22.01 -19.24 12.60
C MET A 173 22.93 -19.54 11.43
N ILE A 174 24.14 -18.96 11.45
CA ILE A 174 25.11 -19.15 10.37
C ILE A 174 25.63 -20.59 10.37
N GLY A 175 25.62 -21.23 9.21
CA GLY A 175 26.01 -22.61 9.01
C GLY A 175 24.91 -23.63 9.29
N ARG A 176 23.73 -23.22 9.78
CA ARG A 176 22.56 -24.10 9.92
C ARG A 176 21.79 -24.21 8.61
N THR A 177 21.13 -25.33 8.42
CA THR A 177 20.20 -25.53 7.31
C THR A 177 18.80 -25.03 7.65
N VAL A 178 17.99 -24.76 6.64
CA VAL A 178 16.59 -24.35 6.82
C VAL A 178 15.80 -25.40 7.63
N SER A 179 16.09 -26.69 7.44
CA SER A 179 15.44 -27.78 8.19
C SER A 179 15.81 -27.86 9.67
N GLU A 180 16.97 -27.32 10.07
CA GLU A 180 17.43 -27.28 11.45
C GLU A 180 16.85 -26.12 12.26
N VAL A 181 16.14 -25.20 11.58
CA VAL A 181 15.59 -23.98 12.18
C VAL A 181 14.10 -24.14 12.43
N SER A 182 13.70 -24.03 13.69
CA SER A 182 12.28 -23.98 14.05
C SER A 182 11.75 -22.57 13.84
N LEU A 183 11.12 -22.35 12.69
CA LEU A 183 10.46 -21.07 12.39
C LEU A 183 9.19 -20.87 13.24
N PRO A 184 8.85 -19.64 13.62
CA PRO A 184 7.59 -19.33 14.28
C PRO A 184 6.39 -19.80 13.45
N TYR A 185 5.27 -20.08 14.13
CA TYR A 185 4.07 -20.61 13.47
C TYR A 185 3.56 -19.68 12.37
N GLY A 186 3.33 -20.23 11.18
CA GLY A 186 2.81 -19.51 10.02
C GLY A 186 3.85 -18.72 9.24
N VAL A 187 5.13 -18.77 9.63
CA VAL A 187 6.24 -18.16 8.89
C VAL A 187 6.72 -19.11 7.80
N THR A 188 6.99 -18.56 6.63
CA THR A 188 7.58 -19.29 5.50
C THR A 188 8.69 -18.47 4.86
N VAL A 189 9.91 -19.02 4.77
CA VAL A 189 10.99 -18.40 4.01
C VAL A 189 10.70 -18.56 2.52
N ILE A 190 10.68 -17.44 1.79
CA ILE A 190 10.36 -17.41 0.36
C ILE A 190 11.63 -17.42 -0.47
N PHE A 191 12.59 -16.54 -0.14
CA PHE A 191 13.87 -16.39 -0.83
C PHE A 191 14.98 -16.12 0.18
N ILE A 192 16.20 -16.47 -0.22
CA ILE A 192 17.43 -16.03 0.43
C ILE A 192 18.25 -15.26 -0.61
N VAL A 193 18.56 -14.01 -0.33
CA VAL A 193 19.45 -13.19 -1.15
C VAL A 193 20.84 -13.23 -0.52
N ALA A 194 21.77 -13.89 -1.19
CA ALA A 194 23.16 -13.97 -0.72
C ALA A 194 23.80 -12.57 -0.70
N ALA A 195 24.84 -12.38 0.14
CA ALA A 195 25.58 -11.13 0.25
C ALA A 195 26.09 -10.58 -1.11
N GLY A 196 26.29 -11.45 -2.10
CA GLY A 196 26.62 -11.09 -3.48
C GLY A 196 25.44 -10.73 -4.38
N GLY A 197 24.21 -10.65 -3.86
CA GLY A 197 22.99 -10.29 -4.60
C GLY A 197 22.34 -11.45 -5.37
N THR A 198 22.85 -12.68 -5.25
CA THR A 198 22.24 -13.85 -5.89
C THR A 198 21.07 -14.35 -5.07
N THR A 199 19.91 -14.50 -5.70
CA THR A 199 18.69 -15.03 -5.05
C THR A 199 18.64 -16.54 -5.16
N LYS A 200 18.37 -17.20 -4.02
CA LYS A 200 18.19 -18.65 -3.92
C LYS A 200 16.76 -18.94 -3.44
N THR A 201 16.08 -19.91 -4.04
CA THR A 201 14.87 -20.49 -3.45
C THR A 201 15.31 -21.51 -2.40
N PRO A 202 14.96 -21.36 -1.12
CA PRO A 202 15.43 -22.25 -0.08
C PRO A 202 14.77 -23.63 -0.19
N ASP A 203 15.54 -24.65 0.06
CA ASP A 203 15.11 -26.01 0.32
C ASP A 203 15.56 -26.45 1.74
N ALA A 204 15.26 -27.69 2.13
CA ALA A 204 15.58 -28.21 3.46
C ALA A 204 17.07 -28.17 3.80
N ASP A 205 17.93 -28.34 2.79
CA ASP A 205 19.39 -28.44 2.93
C ASP A 205 20.09 -27.10 2.68
N THR A 206 19.34 -26.04 2.35
CA THR A 206 19.90 -24.70 2.13
C THR A 206 20.48 -24.15 3.42
N VAL A 207 21.76 -23.78 3.39
CA VAL A 207 22.51 -23.26 4.54
C VAL A 207 22.40 -21.75 4.59
N PHE A 208 22.18 -21.20 5.78
CA PHE A 208 22.24 -19.77 6.05
C PHE A 208 23.69 -19.30 6.15
N GLU A 209 24.06 -18.30 5.37
CA GLU A 209 25.38 -17.70 5.32
C GLU A 209 25.39 -16.30 5.96
N ALA A 210 26.57 -15.84 6.37
CA ALA A 210 26.71 -14.49 6.92
C ALA A 210 26.30 -13.42 5.89
N GLU A 211 25.63 -12.36 6.37
CA GLU A 211 25.16 -11.24 5.54
C GLU A 211 24.08 -11.62 4.51
N ASP A 212 23.56 -12.85 4.52
CA ASP A 212 22.40 -13.23 3.72
C ASP A 212 21.16 -12.40 4.15
N GLU A 213 20.33 -12.05 3.20
CA GLU A 213 19.02 -11.44 3.45
C GLU A 213 17.91 -12.48 3.24
N ILE A 214 17.17 -12.76 4.30
CA ILE A 214 16.08 -13.73 4.29
C ILE A 214 14.76 -12.99 4.01
N ILE A 215 14.09 -13.36 2.94
CA ILE A 215 12.76 -12.87 2.61
C ILE A 215 11.72 -13.90 3.05
N ALA A 216 10.87 -13.52 3.97
CA ALA A 216 9.88 -14.42 4.56
C ALA A 216 8.47 -13.83 4.53
N LEU A 217 7.48 -14.71 4.40
CA LEU A 217 6.10 -14.42 4.71
C LEU A 217 5.88 -14.68 6.20
N SER A 218 5.40 -13.69 6.93
CA SER A 218 5.20 -13.78 8.38
C SER A 218 3.83 -13.25 8.78
N PRO A 219 3.12 -13.91 9.71
CA PRO A 219 2.04 -13.26 10.43
C PRO A 219 2.57 -12.03 11.17
N THR A 220 1.80 -10.93 11.20
CA THR A 220 2.22 -9.66 11.82
C THR A 220 2.60 -9.83 13.30
N ASN A 221 1.97 -10.76 14.00
CA ASN A 221 2.27 -11.07 15.41
C ASN A 221 3.51 -11.95 15.62
N ALA A 222 4.04 -12.60 14.58
CA ALA A 222 5.22 -13.47 14.65
C ALA A 222 6.50 -12.77 14.16
N THR A 223 6.38 -11.56 13.59
CA THR A 223 7.51 -10.86 12.97
C THR A 223 8.62 -10.51 13.96
N LEU A 224 8.27 -10.14 15.19
CA LEU A 224 9.27 -9.82 16.22
C LEU A 224 10.04 -11.08 16.66
N GLU A 225 9.35 -12.18 16.90
CA GLU A 225 9.95 -13.48 17.24
C GLU A 225 10.88 -13.97 16.12
N LEU A 226 10.44 -13.80 14.86
CA LEU A 226 11.25 -14.14 13.70
C LEU A 226 12.53 -13.29 13.63
N HIS A 227 12.43 -11.99 13.92
CA HIS A 227 13.58 -11.10 13.97
C HIS A 227 14.59 -11.53 15.06
N GLU A 228 14.12 -11.76 16.27
CA GLU A 228 14.95 -12.22 17.37
C GLU A 228 15.65 -13.53 17.04
N LEU A 229 14.93 -14.48 16.44
CA LEU A 229 15.47 -15.77 16.02
C LEU A 229 16.69 -15.63 15.09
N PHE A 230 16.65 -14.70 14.14
CA PHE A 230 17.71 -14.54 13.14
C PHE A 230 18.81 -13.56 13.53
N THR A 231 18.60 -12.69 14.52
CA THR A 231 19.53 -11.62 14.87
C THR A 231 20.20 -11.80 16.24
N GLU A 232 19.72 -12.71 17.09
CA GLU A 232 20.38 -12.99 18.36
C GLU A 232 21.81 -13.51 18.18
N LEU A 233 22.74 -12.84 18.87
CA LEU A 233 24.16 -13.21 18.96
C LEU A 233 24.34 -14.14 20.17
N ARG A 234 23.95 -15.40 20.09
CA ARG A 234 24.28 -16.38 21.15
C ARG A 234 25.43 -17.26 20.77
#